data_3e96f546a3e4ae51bfecc594ab25ec55
#
_entry.id   3e96f546a3e4ae51bfecc594ab25ec55
#
_cell.length_a   1.000
_cell.length_b   1.000
_cell.length_c   1.000
_cell.angle_alpha   90.00
_cell.angle_beta   90.00
_cell.angle_gamma   90.00
#
_symmetry.space_group_name_H-M   'P 1'
#
loop_
_entity.id
_entity.type
_entity.pdbx_description
1 polymer ?
#
loop_
_entity_poly.entity_id
_entity_poly.type
_entity_poly.pdbx_seq_one_letter_code
_entity_poly.pdbx_strand_id
1 'polypeptide(L)'
;DGDGDLDLVVSCSDMPYNGLYFFENPGGDSKMPVFKPAVRVSQGAANIQVSYVDGKPRVMTPGKEYLDILASGLAKPVNLPVGPDVHGAKVRANQWKYADYDGDGLVDLIVGVGDWADYGWDNAYDSQGSWRNGPLHGYVYLLRNTGTADAAQYAAPVKIEAGGKPVDVYGMPSPNLEDFDGDGDLDLICGEFEDAIAVEILEV
;
A
#
# COMPACT_ATOMS: atom_id res chain seq x y z
N ASP A 1 1.23 -19.38 -3.88
CA ASP A 1 0.32 -20.49 -4.06
C ASP A 1 0.30 -21.45 -2.85
N GLY A 2 1.13 -21.21 -1.86
CA GLY A 2 1.17 -21.93 -0.58
C GLY A 2 2.16 -23.09 -0.55
N ASP A 3 3.09 -23.16 -1.48
CA ASP A 3 4.10 -24.21 -1.54
C ASP A 3 5.35 -23.92 -0.66
N GLY A 4 5.46 -22.71 -0.13
CA GLY A 4 6.53 -22.27 0.77
C GLY A 4 7.61 -21.41 0.13
N ASP A 5 7.55 -21.20 -1.18
CA ASP A 5 8.41 -20.28 -1.91
C ASP A 5 7.70 -18.95 -2.20
N LEU A 6 8.48 -17.88 -2.40
CA LEU A 6 7.89 -16.58 -2.74
C LEU A 6 7.64 -16.46 -4.24
N ASP A 7 6.38 -16.33 -4.60
CA ASP A 7 5.93 -16.05 -5.95
C ASP A 7 5.92 -14.54 -6.25
N LEU A 8 5.79 -14.18 -7.53
CA LEU A 8 5.68 -12.79 -7.96
C LEU A 8 4.31 -12.52 -8.59
N VAL A 9 3.63 -11.49 -8.11
CA VAL A 9 2.40 -10.97 -8.71
C VAL A 9 2.66 -9.58 -9.26
N VAL A 10 2.31 -9.37 -10.53
CA VAL A 10 2.45 -8.10 -11.23
C VAL A 10 1.09 -7.62 -11.72
N SER A 11 0.69 -6.42 -11.33
CA SER A 11 -0.52 -5.79 -11.83
C SER A 11 -0.17 -4.63 -12.77
N CYS A 12 -0.74 -4.65 -13.96
CA CYS A 12 -0.69 -3.55 -14.92
C CYS A 12 -2.12 -3.16 -15.28
N SER A 13 -2.50 -1.91 -15.05
CA SER A 13 -3.83 -1.39 -15.37
C SER A 13 -3.91 -0.79 -16.78
N ASP A 14 -2.78 -0.64 -17.48
CA ASP A 14 -2.69 0.06 -18.74
C ASP A 14 -2.62 -0.86 -19.97
N MET A 15 -3.09 -0.32 -21.08
CA MET A 15 -3.01 -0.99 -22.38
C MET A 15 -1.56 -0.99 -22.92
N PRO A 16 -1.15 -2.00 -23.68
CA PRO A 16 -1.90 -3.18 -24.10
C PRO A 16 -1.86 -4.36 -23.11
N TYR A 17 -1.14 -4.22 -22.01
CA TYR A 17 -0.85 -5.32 -21.08
C TYR A 17 -1.80 -5.38 -19.87
N ASN A 18 -2.96 -4.70 -19.94
CA ASN A 18 -3.90 -4.72 -18.82
C ASN A 18 -4.13 -6.14 -18.28
N GLY A 19 -3.65 -6.39 -17.07
CA GLY A 19 -3.70 -7.73 -16.46
C GLY A 19 -3.10 -7.79 -15.08
N LEU A 20 -3.58 -8.78 -14.33
CA LEU A 20 -2.93 -9.31 -13.14
C LEU A 20 -2.22 -10.58 -13.57
N TYR A 21 -0.91 -10.63 -13.39
CA TYR A 21 -0.05 -11.72 -13.83
C TYR A 21 0.60 -12.41 -12.63
N PHE A 22 0.53 -13.70 -12.60
CA PHE A 22 1.18 -14.56 -11.62
C PHE A 22 2.40 -15.23 -12.26
N PHE A 23 3.53 -15.18 -11.56
CA PHE A 23 4.77 -15.82 -11.91
C PHE A 23 5.12 -16.77 -10.78
N GLU A 24 4.93 -18.05 -11.00
CA GLU A 24 5.26 -19.09 -10.03
C GLU A 24 6.78 -19.23 -9.88
N ASN A 25 7.24 -19.27 -8.64
CA ASN A 25 8.58 -19.69 -8.29
C ASN A 25 8.58 -21.22 -8.15
N PRO A 26 9.27 -21.96 -8.99
CA PRO A 26 9.27 -23.44 -8.92
C PRO A 26 10.18 -23.98 -7.81
N GLY A 27 10.65 -23.14 -6.90
CA GLY A 27 11.66 -23.49 -5.91
C GLY A 27 13.09 -23.49 -6.44
N GLY A 28 14.04 -23.78 -5.57
CA GLY A 28 15.45 -23.83 -5.92
C GLY A 28 16.29 -22.76 -5.22
N ASP A 29 17.01 -21.91 -5.96
CA ASP A 29 17.83 -20.85 -5.37
C ASP A 29 16.96 -19.67 -4.91
N SER A 30 16.73 -19.54 -3.61
CA SER A 30 15.93 -18.47 -3.02
C SER A 30 16.54 -17.06 -3.18
N LYS A 31 17.85 -16.95 -3.49
CA LYS A 31 18.52 -15.66 -3.71
C LYS A 31 18.35 -15.12 -5.12
N MET A 32 18.18 -16.04 -6.08
CA MET A 32 18.05 -15.71 -7.50
C MET A 32 16.96 -16.60 -8.13
N PRO A 33 15.69 -16.43 -7.74
CA PRO A 33 14.61 -17.27 -8.25
C PRO A 33 14.43 -17.07 -9.76
N VAL A 34 14.18 -18.18 -10.47
CA VAL A 34 13.84 -18.17 -11.89
C VAL A 34 12.39 -18.57 -12.03
N PHE A 35 11.54 -17.60 -12.21
CA PHE A 35 10.09 -17.78 -12.29
C PHE A 35 9.66 -18.53 -13.56
N LYS A 36 8.56 -19.26 -13.46
CA LYS A 36 7.87 -19.80 -14.64
C LYS A 36 7.28 -18.66 -15.49
N PRO A 37 6.96 -18.91 -16.76
CA PRO A 37 6.26 -17.92 -17.59
C PRO A 37 4.96 -17.42 -16.94
N ALA A 38 4.70 -16.12 -17.11
CA ALA A 38 3.53 -15.48 -16.53
C ALA A 38 2.20 -16.12 -16.93
N VAL A 39 1.34 -16.33 -15.97
CA VAL A 39 -0.08 -16.67 -16.18
C VAL A 39 -0.92 -15.45 -15.90
N ARG A 40 -1.72 -15.01 -16.89
CA ARG A 40 -2.68 -13.93 -16.69
C ARG A 40 -3.89 -14.43 -15.90
N VAL A 41 -4.09 -13.89 -14.70
CA VAL A 41 -5.15 -14.30 -13.77
C VAL A 41 -6.45 -13.54 -14.01
N SER A 42 -6.35 -12.22 -14.21
CA SER A 42 -7.51 -11.33 -14.42
C SER A 42 -7.12 -10.05 -15.13
N GLN A 43 -8.01 -9.07 -15.18
CA GLN A 43 -7.67 -7.69 -15.48
C GLN A 43 -6.82 -7.12 -14.34
N GLY A 44 -5.96 -6.16 -14.65
CA GLY A 44 -5.16 -5.43 -13.68
C GLY A 44 -5.98 -4.42 -12.88
N ALA A 45 -5.43 -4.00 -11.75
CA ALA A 45 -5.95 -2.90 -10.95
C ALA A 45 -4.81 -1.97 -10.53
N ALA A 46 -5.13 -0.70 -10.39
CA ALA A 46 -4.21 0.25 -9.76
C ALA A 46 -4.24 0.07 -8.23
N ASN A 47 -3.15 0.47 -7.59
CA ASN A 47 -3.03 0.48 -6.12
C ASN A 47 -3.24 -0.90 -5.47
N ILE A 48 -2.83 -1.97 -6.15
CA ILE A 48 -2.85 -3.31 -5.56
C ILE A 48 -1.64 -3.47 -4.64
N GLN A 49 -1.88 -3.99 -3.45
CA GLN A 49 -0.86 -4.24 -2.43
C GLN A 49 -1.02 -5.63 -1.84
N VAL A 50 0.09 -6.16 -1.34
CA VAL A 50 0.12 -7.44 -0.63
C VAL A 50 0.67 -7.19 0.77
N SER A 51 0.02 -7.77 1.76
CA SER A 51 0.49 -7.87 3.14
C SER A 51 0.53 -9.32 3.57
N TYR A 52 1.31 -9.63 4.57
CA TYR A 52 1.31 -10.95 5.19
C TYR A 52 0.66 -10.87 6.56
N VAL A 53 -0.35 -11.72 6.78
CA VAL A 53 -1.03 -11.87 8.07
C VAL A 53 -1.00 -13.35 8.43
N ASP A 54 -0.41 -13.66 9.57
CA ASP A 54 -0.18 -15.07 10.01
C ASP A 54 0.53 -15.92 8.93
N GLY A 55 1.52 -15.31 8.26
CA GLY A 55 2.28 -15.95 7.18
C GLY A 55 1.51 -16.20 5.89
N LYS A 56 0.30 -15.65 5.74
CA LYS A 56 -0.53 -15.77 4.53
C LYS A 56 -0.64 -14.47 3.78
N PRO A 57 -0.50 -14.47 2.46
CA PRO A 57 -0.66 -13.26 1.67
C PRO A 57 -2.13 -12.79 1.69
N ARG A 58 -2.31 -11.50 1.90
CA ARG A 58 -3.58 -10.77 1.85
C ARG A 58 -3.47 -9.69 0.78
N VAL A 59 -4.28 -9.78 -0.25
CA VAL A 59 -4.20 -8.87 -1.40
C VAL A 59 -5.29 -7.83 -1.31
N MET A 60 -4.90 -6.56 -1.43
CA MET A 60 -5.81 -5.43 -1.27
C MET A 60 -5.74 -4.45 -2.45
N THR A 61 -6.85 -3.79 -2.67
CA THR A 61 -6.95 -2.48 -3.33
C THR A 61 -7.68 -1.52 -2.37
N PRO A 62 -7.72 -0.21 -2.62
CA PRO A 62 -8.36 0.72 -1.71
C PRO A 62 -9.77 0.28 -1.27
N GLY A 63 -9.92 0.04 0.04
CA GLY A 63 -11.18 -0.38 0.67
C GLY A 63 -11.65 -1.81 0.40
N LYS A 64 -10.85 -2.63 -0.25
CA LYS A 64 -11.24 -4.00 -0.65
C LYS A 64 -10.11 -4.99 -0.44
N GLU A 65 -10.49 -6.21 -0.09
CA GLU A 65 -9.60 -7.36 -0.01
C GLU A 65 -10.03 -8.47 -0.97
N TYR A 66 -9.07 -9.26 -1.43
CA TYR A 66 -9.24 -10.41 -2.32
C TYR A 66 -8.62 -11.65 -1.67
N LEU A 67 -9.47 -12.60 -1.26
CA LEU A 67 -9.03 -13.75 -0.46
C LEU A 67 -8.34 -14.84 -1.29
N ASP A 68 -8.62 -14.90 -2.58
CA ASP A 68 -8.08 -15.93 -3.47
C ASP A 68 -7.93 -15.38 -4.89
N ILE A 69 -6.79 -14.71 -5.11
CA ILE A 69 -6.52 -14.11 -6.41
C ILE A 69 -6.17 -15.12 -7.50
N LEU A 70 -5.63 -16.28 -7.13
CA LEU A 70 -5.28 -17.30 -8.14
C LEU A 70 -6.51 -18.00 -8.71
N ALA A 71 -7.51 -18.28 -7.89
CA ALA A 71 -8.73 -18.93 -8.36
C ALA A 71 -9.78 -17.95 -8.92
N SER A 72 -9.86 -16.72 -8.39
CA SER A 72 -10.93 -15.78 -8.74
C SER A 72 -10.47 -14.44 -9.32
N GLY A 73 -9.17 -14.21 -9.39
CA GLY A 73 -8.61 -12.92 -9.75
C GLY A 73 -9.17 -11.80 -8.85
N LEU A 74 -9.55 -10.69 -9.47
CA LEU A 74 -10.18 -9.56 -8.78
C LEU A 74 -11.72 -9.56 -8.87
N ALA A 75 -12.35 -10.71 -9.17
CA ALA A 75 -13.78 -10.78 -9.38
C ALA A 75 -14.63 -10.86 -8.10
N LYS A 76 -14.01 -11.23 -6.97
CA LYS A 76 -14.72 -11.43 -5.70
C LYS A 76 -14.12 -10.58 -4.57
N PRO A 77 -14.29 -9.26 -4.61
CA PRO A 77 -13.82 -8.39 -3.54
C PRO A 77 -14.68 -8.55 -2.28
N VAL A 78 -14.00 -8.51 -1.13
CA VAL A 78 -14.63 -8.29 0.18
C VAL A 78 -14.40 -6.82 0.54
N ASN A 79 -15.47 -6.08 0.80
CA ASN A 79 -15.34 -4.69 1.24
C ASN A 79 -14.86 -4.63 2.68
N LEU A 80 -13.87 -3.80 2.93
CA LEU A 80 -13.40 -3.54 4.29
C LEU A 80 -14.40 -2.65 5.04
N PRO A 81 -14.60 -2.86 6.34
CA PRO A 81 -15.53 -2.07 7.16
C PRO A 81 -14.91 -0.73 7.58
N VAL A 82 -14.52 0.09 6.60
CA VAL A 82 -13.89 1.40 6.82
C VAL A 82 -14.86 2.53 6.49
N GLY A 83 -14.73 3.64 7.23
CA GLY A 83 -15.49 4.86 6.96
C GLY A 83 -15.00 5.59 5.70
N PRO A 84 -15.77 6.57 5.21
CA PRO A 84 -15.44 7.34 4.01
C PRO A 84 -14.27 8.32 4.21
N ASP A 85 -13.84 8.55 5.44
CA ASP A 85 -12.93 9.65 5.80
C ASP A 85 -11.48 9.45 5.37
N VAL A 86 -11.13 8.26 4.87
CA VAL A 86 -9.80 7.97 4.30
C VAL A 86 -9.63 8.59 2.90
N HIS A 87 -10.74 8.99 2.29
CA HIS A 87 -10.77 9.53 0.94
C HIS A 87 -11.11 11.02 0.96
N GLY A 88 -10.10 11.87 0.97
CA GLY A 88 -10.30 13.31 0.74
C GLY A 88 -10.71 13.62 -0.70
N ALA A 89 -11.27 14.82 -0.93
CA ALA A 89 -11.76 15.24 -2.25
C ALA A 89 -10.67 15.36 -3.34
N LYS A 90 -9.40 15.40 -2.96
CA LYS A 90 -8.25 15.56 -3.86
C LYS A 90 -7.17 14.48 -3.62
N VAL A 91 -7.59 13.29 -3.27
CA VAL A 91 -6.70 12.14 -3.10
C VAL A 91 -6.51 11.44 -4.45
N ARG A 92 -5.27 11.15 -4.83
CA ARG A 92 -4.94 10.53 -6.12
C ARG A 92 -4.61 9.05 -6.05
N ALA A 93 -3.95 8.62 -4.99
CA ALA A 93 -3.56 7.23 -4.83
C ALA A 93 -3.61 6.84 -3.35
N ASN A 94 -4.05 5.63 -3.08
CA ASN A 94 -4.08 5.06 -1.75
C ASN A 94 -3.42 3.70 -1.82
N GLN A 95 -2.40 3.50 -1.01
CA GLN A 95 -1.71 2.23 -0.86
C GLN A 95 -2.14 1.63 0.48
N TRP A 96 -2.82 0.50 0.47
CA TRP A 96 -3.44 -0.11 1.65
C TRP A 96 -2.66 -1.36 2.06
N LYS A 97 -2.25 -1.42 3.33
CA LYS A 97 -1.56 -2.57 3.90
C LYS A 97 -2.13 -2.95 5.25
N TYR A 98 -1.99 -4.23 5.61
CA TYR A 98 -2.21 -4.72 6.95
C TYR A 98 -0.89 -4.72 7.73
N ALA A 99 -0.95 -4.32 9.00
CA ALA A 99 0.08 -4.52 10.00
C ALA A 99 -0.56 -4.59 11.37
N ASP A 100 0.03 -5.33 12.30
CA ASP A 100 -0.29 -5.22 13.71
C ASP A 100 0.58 -4.08 14.28
N TYR A 101 0.05 -2.84 14.18
CA TYR A 101 0.84 -1.64 14.41
C TYR A 101 1.18 -1.41 15.88
N ASP A 102 0.28 -1.78 16.78
CA ASP A 102 0.46 -1.56 18.22
C ASP A 102 0.74 -2.85 19.02
N GLY A 103 0.93 -3.98 18.34
CA GLY A 103 1.30 -5.26 18.95
C GLY A 103 0.18 -5.90 19.77
N ASP A 104 -1.08 -5.54 19.50
CA ASP A 104 -2.23 -6.08 20.24
C ASP A 104 -2.75 -7.43 19.68
N GLY A 105 -2.19 -7.90 18.58
CA GLY A 105 -2.54 -9.13 17.88
C GLY A 105 -3.71 -8.97 16.91
N LEU A 106 -4.22 -7.77 16.71
CA LEU A 106 -5.22 -7.45 15.68
C LEU A 106 -4.55 -6.75 14.50
N VAL A 107 -5.04 -7.02 13.30
CA VAL A 107 -4.49 -6.36 12.12
C VAL A 107 -5.14 -5.00 11.91
N ASP A 108 -4.31 -3.98 11.92
CA ASP A 108 -4.65 -2.61 11.58
C ASP A 108 -4.53 -2.37 10.08
N LEU A 109 -5.01 -1.21 9.63
CA LEU A 109 -4.80 -0.73 8.26
C LEU A 109 -3.84 0.46 8.24
N ILE A 110 -2.82 0.33 7.43
CA ILE A 110 -1.88 1.39 7.10
C ILE A 110 -2.20 1.89 5.69
N VAL A 111 -2.45 3.18 5.56
CA VAL A 111 -2.93 3.75 4.30
C VAL A 111 -2.05 4.91 3.85
N GLY A 112 -1.36 4.73 2.74
CA GLY A 112 -0.65 5.81 2.06
C GLY A 112 -1.59 6.64 1.20
N VAL A 113 -1.58 7.95 1.37
CA VAL A 113 -2.52 8.89 0.76
C VAL A 113 -1.79 10.07 0.15
N GLY A 114 -1.85 10.21 -1.18
CA GLY A 114 -1.40 11.42 -1.87
C GLY A 114 -2.42 12.54 -1.70
N ASP A 115 -2.04 13.62 -1.03
CA ASP A 115 -2.87 14.79 -0.80
C ASP A 115 -2.49 15.93 -1.74
N TRP A 116 -3.39 16.26 -2.66
CA TRP A 116 -3.24 17.25 -3.71
C TRP A 116 -3.96 18.56 -3.38
N ALA A 117 -4.44 18.74 -2.15
CA ALA A 117 -5.27 19.88 -1.79
C ALA A 117 -4.56 21.21 -2.05
N ASP A 118 -3.34 21.33 -1.57
CA ASP A 118 -2.54 22.55 -1.69
C ASP A 118 -1.82 22.65 -3.03
N TYR A 119 -1.36 21.52 -3.58
CA TYR A 119 -0.71 21.47 -4.87
C TYR A 119 -1.67 21.76 -6.03
N GLY A 120 -2.89 21.23 -5.97
CA GLY A 120 -3.89 21.39 -7.04
C GLY A 120 -3.64 20.48 -8.25
N TRP A 121 -4.49 20.62 -9.26
CA TRP A 121 -4.50 19.75 -10.45
C TRP A 121 -4.07 20.49 -11.72
N ASP A 122 -4.10 21.82 -11.74
CA ASP A 122 -3.97 22.63 -12.93
C ASP A 122 -2.85 23.67 -12.82
N ASN A 123 -2.52 24.24 -13.96
CA ASN A 123 -1.51 25.27 -14.18
C ASN A 123 -1.49 26.33 -13.08
N ALA A 124 -0.58 26.19 -12.18
CA ALA A 124 -0.29 27.18 -11.15
C ALA A 124 1.01 27.94 -11.43
N TYR A 125 1.42 28.00 -12.67
CA TYR A 125 2.57 28.79 -13.09
C TYR A 125 2.16 30.26 -13.36
N ASP A 126 2.97 31.17 -12.85
CA ASP A 126 2.82 32.59 -13.21
C ASP A 126 3.40 32.90 -14.60
N SER A 127 3.31 34.17 -14.97
CA SER A 127 3.85 34.64 -16.28
C SER A 127 5.37 34.51 -16.42
N GLN A 128 6.08 34.28 -15.34
CA GLN A 128 7.53 34.04 -15.29
C GLN A 128 7.87 32.54 -15.24
N GLY A 129 6.86 31.66 -15.22
CA GLY A 129 7.04 30.22 -15.16
C GLY A 129 7.33 29.68 -13.77
N SER A 130 7.06 30.46 -12.71
CA SER A 130 7.24 30.01 -11.33
C SER A 130 5.97 29.36 -10.81
N TRP A 131 6.11 28.22 -10.11
CA TRP A 131 5.01 27.52 -9.44
C TRP A 131 4.46 28.34 -8.28
N ARG A 132 3.14 28.48 -8.17
CA ARG A 132 2.46 29.33 -7.20
C ARG A 132 1.60 28.59 -6.19
N ASN A 133 1.30 27.34 -6.41
CA ASN A 133 0.56 26.52 -5.45
C ASN A 133 1.49 26.04 -4.33
N GLY A 134 0.88 25.42 -3.32
CA GLY A 134 1.59 24.79 -2.21
C GLY A 134 2.28 23.46 -2.62
N PRO A 135 2.93 22.80 -1.66
CA PRO A 135 3.59 21.52 -1.88
C PRO A 135 2.58 20.39 -2.16
N LEU A 136 3.06 19.35 -2.79
CA LEU A 136 2.36 18.08 -2.88
C LEU A 136 2.70 17.27 -1.64
N HIS A 137 1.67 16.82 -0.92
CA HIS A 137 1.83 16.05 0.30
C HIS A 137 1.54 14.57 0.10
N GLY A 138 2.24 13.73 0.84
CA GLY A 138 2.00 12.31 0.93
C GLY A 138 1.98 11.86 2.38
N TYR A 139 0.79 11.56 2.91
CA TYR A 139 0.61 11.19 4.32
C TYR A 139 0.38 9.70 4.48
N VAL A 140 0.86 9.15 5.59
CA VAL A 140 0.55 7.79 6.01
C VAL A 140 -0.44 7.82 7.16
N TYR A 141 -1.53 7.09 7.03
CA TYR A 141 -2.59 7.00 8.03
C TYR A 141 -2.65 5.61 8.65
N LEU A 142 -2.87 5.58 9.95
CA LEU A 142 -3.25 4.40 10.72
C LEU A 142 -4.78 4.40 10.91
N LEU A 143 -5.41 3.26 10.61
CA LEU A 143 -6.78 2.94 11.03
C LEU A 143 -6.71 1.75 11.96
N ARG A 144 -6.79 2.00 13.24
CA ARG A 144 -6.67 1.00 14.29
C ARG A 144 -7.86 0.04 14.28
N ASN A 145 -7.62 -1.26 14.38
CA ASN A 145 -8.68 -2.25 14.54
C ASN A 145 -9.16 -2.26 15.99
N THR A 146 -10.38 -1.82 16.21
CA THR A 146 -11.05 -1.79 17.53
C THR A 146 -12.05 -2.91 17.71
N GLY A 147 -12.13 -3.82 16.74
CA GLY A 147 -13.02 -4.98 16.75
C GLY A 147 -12.36 -6.24 17.29
N THR A 148 -12.47 -7.31 16.54
CA THR A 148 -11.84 -8.61 16.84
C THR A 148 -11.22 -9.18 15.56
N ALA A 149 -10.44 -10.26 15.70
CA ALA A 149 -9.85 -10.93 14.53
C ALA A 149 -10.89 -11.41 13.51
N ASP A 150 -12.05 -11.87 13.97
CA ASP A 150 -13.15 -12.35 13.10
C ASP A 150 -14.11 -11.25 12.64
N ALA A 151 -14.12 -10.10 13.32
CA ALA A 151 -15.03 -8.99 13.05
C ALA A 151 -14.31 -7.65 13.25
N ALA A 152 -13.41 -7.34 12.31
CA ALA A 152 -12.66 -6.10 12.33
C ALA A 152 -13.57 -4.87 12.28
N GLN A 153 -13.24 -3.86 13.06
CA GLN A 153 -13.85 -2.53 13.03
C GLN A 153 -12.73 -1.51 13.11
N TYR A 154 -12.67 -0.64 12.14
CA TYR A 154 -11.57 0.34 12.07
C TYR A 154 -11.99 1.69 12.63
N ALA A 155 -11.14 2.24 13.49
CA ALA A 155 -11.26 3.60 13.99
C ALA A 155 -11.11 4.64 12.87
N ALA A 156 -11.42 5.89 13.15
CA ALA A 156 -11.14 6.99 12.24
C ALA A 156 -9.62 7.07 11.93
N PRO A 157 -9.24 7.43 10.69
CA PRO A 157 -7.84 7.53 10.30
C PRO A 157 -7.09 8.58 11.09
N VAL A 158 -5.89 8.25 11.55
CA VAL A 158 -4.96 9.16 12.23
C VAL A 158 -3.65 9.17 11.46
N LYS A 159 -3.05 10.34 11.24
CA LYS A 159 -1.73 10.40 10.60
C LYS A 159 -0.68 9.77 11.50
N ILE A 160 0.16 8.91 10.94
CA ILE A 160 1.33 8.40 11.62
C ILE A 160 2.34 9.54 11.76
N GLU A 161 3.00 9.62 12.91
CA GLU A 161 3.97 10.65 13.22
C GLU A 161 5.35 10.02 13.47
N ALA A 162 6.38 10.70 13.00
CA ALA A 162 7.77 10.40 13.32
C ALA A 162 8.42 11.65 13.90
N GLY A 163 9.13 11.52 15.02
CA GLY A 163 9.73 12.66 15.72
C GLY A 163 8.73 13.76 16.14
N GLY A 164 7.46 13.43 16.37
CA GLY A 164 6.38 14.35 16.75
C GLY A 164 5.83 15.20 15.61
N LYS A 165 6.01 14.76 14.37
CA LYS A 165 5.42 15.37 13.17
C LYS A 165 4.80 14.30 12.30
N PRO A 166 3.68 14.61 11.60
CA PRO A 166 3.13 13.71 10.62
C PRO A 166 4.19 13.30 9.58
N VAL A 167 4.24 12.02 9.27
CA VAL A 167 5.01 11.53 8.11
C VAL A 167 4.42 12.20 6.87
N ASP A 168 5.24 12.96 6.18
CA ASP A 168 4.86 13.73 5.00
C ASP A 168 5.96 13.61 3.95
N VAL A 169 5.70 12.80 2.94
CA VAL A 169 6.59 12.58 1.80
C VAL A 169 6.04 13.25 0.55
N TYR A 170 6.84 13.37 -0.50
CA TYR A 170 6.38 14.02 -1.71
C TYR A 170 5.42 13.12 -2.51
N GLY A 171 4.15 13.42 -2.44
CA GLY A 171 3.12 12.95 -3.36
C GLY A 171 2.46 11.63 -3.03
N MET A 172 2.93 10.51 -3.52
CA MET A 172 2.23 9.23 -3.50
C MET A 172 2.93 8.22 -2.58
N PRO A 173 2.68 8.27 -1.27
CA PRO A 173 3.35 7.40 -0.31
C PRO A 173 3.00 5.93 -0.53
N SER A 174 4.03 5.09 -0.56
CA SER A 174 3.88 3.64 -0.57
C SER A 174 4.50 3.07 0.70
N PRO A 175 3.73 3.02 1.79
CA PRO A 175 4.24 2.56 3.08
C PRO A 175 4.47 1.06 3.09
N ASN A 176 5.53 0.64 3.77
CA ASN A 176 5.76 -0.74 4.17
C ASN A 176 6.27 -0.76 5.61
N LEU A 177 5.74 -1.69 6.41
CA LEU A 177 6.13 -1.84 7.80
C LEU A 177 6.75 -3.23 7.98
N GLU A 178 7.95 -3.24 8.53
CA GLU A 178 8.73 -4.43 8.88
C GLU A 178 9.76 -4.02 9.92
N ASP A 179 10.29 -4.98 10.64
CA ASP A 179 11.48 -4.80 11.49
C ASP A 179 12.73 -4.81 10.59
N PHE A 180 13.14 -3.65 10.09
CA PHE A 180 14.23 -3.54 9.11
C PHE A 180 15.60 -3.55 9.77
N ASP A 181 15.74 -3.12 11.00
CA ASP A 181 17.03 -3.09 11.71
C ASP A 181 17.24 -4.26 12.67
N GLY A 182 16.20 -5.06 12.94
CA GLY A 182 16.27 -6.28 13.74
C GLY A 182 16.17 -6.03 15.24
N ASP A 183 15.61 -4.89 15.67
CA ASP A 183 15.44 -4.54 17.07
C ASP A 183 14.14 -5.06 17.70
N GLY A 184 13.21 -5.54 16.89
CA GLY A 184 11.95 -6.17 17.28
C GLY A 184 10.73 -5.26 17.21
N ASP A 185 10.91 -4.01 16.86
CA ASP A 185 9.84 -3.05 16.63
C ASP A 185 9.55 -2.89 15.13
N LEU A 186 8.39 -2.33 14.77
CA LEU A 186 8.05 -2.09 13.37
C LEU A 186 8.60 -0.75 12.90
N ASP A 187 9.42 -0.78 11.87
CA ASP A 187 9.86 0.40 11.14
C ASP A 187 8.92 0.73 9.98
N LEU A 188 8.86 2.00 9.63
CA LEU A 188 8.15 2.46 8.45
C LEU A 188 9.12 2.86 7.35
N ILE A 189 9.09 2.14 6.23
CA ILE A 189 9.71 2.58 4.98
C ILE A 189 8.62 3.13 4.06
N CYS A 190 8.81 4.35 3.57
CA CYS A 190 7.86 5.01 2.70
C CYS A 190 8.54 5.47 1.40
N GLY A 191 8.09 4.93 0.27
CA GLY A 191 8.47 5.45 -1.05
C GLY A 191 7.69 6.71 -1.41
N GLU A 192 8.30 7.60 -2.19
CA GLU A 192 7.71 8.85 -2.65
C GLU A 192 7.79 9.03 -4.18
N PHE A 193 7.29 10.17 -4.69
CA PHE A 193 7.12 10.41 -6.12
C PHE A 193 8.33 11.11 -6.79
N GLU A 194 9.29 11.63 -6.06
CA GLU A 194 10.48 12.28 -6.63
C GLU A 194 11.55 11.28 -7.12
N ASP A 195 12.41 11.75 -8.05
CA ASP A 195 13.51 10.98 -8.66
C ASP A 195 14.62 10.56 -7.67
N ALA A 196 14.61 11.07 -6.46
CA ALA A 196 15.48 10.63 -5.38
C ALA A 196 14.77 9.57 -4.55
N ILE A 197 15.30 8.37 -4.47
CA ILE A 197 14.86 7.34 -3.54
C ILE A 197 15.15 7.86 -2.12
N ALA A 198 14.24 8.62 -1.56
CA ALA A 198 14.23 8.89 -0.15
C ALA A 198 13.58 7.68 0.53
N VAL A 199 14.40 6.78 1.04
CA VAL A 199 13.98 5.75 1.98
C VAL A 199 14.21 6.36 3.35
N GLU A 200 13.18 6.90 3.96
CA GLU A 200 13.24 7.24 5.38
C GLU A 200 12.84 6.00 6.18
N ILE A 201 13.79 5.42 6.91
CA ILE A 201 13.50 4.47 7.98
C ILE A 201 13.06 5.32 9.16
N LEU A 202 11.82 5.20 9.54
CA LEU A 202 11.23 5.96 10.62
C LEU A 202 10.97 4.99 11.77
N GLU A 203 11.62 5.22 12.90
CA GLU A 203 11.24 4.59 14.17
C GLU A 203 9.82 5.07 14.53
N VAL A 204 8.89 4.16 14.71
CA VAL A 204 7.49 4.42 15.06
C VAL A 204 7.15 3.92 16.45
#